data_b4038d8a39706eb8eda38147302c38a5
#
_entry.id   b4038d8a39706eb8eda38147302c38a5
#
_cell.length_a   1.000
_cell.length_b   1.000
_cell.length_c   1.000
_cell.angle_alpha   90.00
_cell.angle_beta   90.00
_cell.angle_gamma   90.00
#
_symmetry.space_group_name_H-M   'P 1'
#
loop_
_entity.id
_entity.type
_entity.pdbx_description
1 polymer ?
#
loop_
_entity_poly.entity_id
_entity_poly.type
_entity_poly.pdbx_seq_one_letter_code
_entity_poly.pdbx_strand_id
1 'polypeptide(L)'
;TRQVVVIQRQIPPLMERMADSLEQFVSLDAPFSLDERTKRINQVRATLSDPKVTASEQVRQVLEAYNIEREYGRTIETYEDSIELDGEGKVVNILRIGRLALMYQLKDQSEAGIWNGSDWQEVDGFRIPVRDGIRMASKTAPLDLLAVPVQVKGGE
;
A
#
# COMPACT_ATOMS: atom_id res chain seq x y z
N THR A 1 -21.13 17.87 -30.51
CA THR A 1 -22.52 17.64 -30.14
C THR A 1 -22.74 18.04 -28.67
N ARG A 2 -23.91 18.50 -28.31
CA ARG A 2 -24.26 18.93 -26.92
C ARG A 2 -23.94 17.85 -25.87
N GLN A 3 -24.19 16.58 -26.19
CA GLN A 3 -23.93 15.45 -25.27
C GLN A 3 -22.45 15.30 -24.94
N VAL A 4 -21.55 15.42 -25.92
CA VAL A 4 -20.09 15.35 -25.70
C VAL A 4 -19.58 16.46 -24.79
N VAL A 5 -20.10 17.69 -24.96
CA VAL A 5 -19.74 18.84 -24.12
C VAL A 5 -20.21 18.65 -22.66
N VAL A 6 -21.40 18.10 -22.46
CA VAL A 6 -21.93 17.79 -21.11
C VAL A 6 -21.07 16.73 -20.42
N ILE A 7 -20.71 15.65 -21.11
CA ILE A 7 -19.83 14.61 -20.58
C ILE A 7 -18.46 15.18 -20.21
N GLN A 8 -17.85 15.98 -21.08
CA GLN A 8 -16.54 16.60 -20.82
C GLN A 8 -16.56 17.53 -19.60
N ARG A 9 -17.69 18.17 -19.30
CA ARG A 9 -17.85 19.02 -18.11
C ARG A 9 -18.06 18.21 -16.81
N GLN A 10 -18.54 16.98 -16.91
CA GLN A 10 -18.80 16.11 -15.75
C GLN A 10 -17.58 15.28 -15.33
N ILE A 11 -16.64 15.06 -16.25
CA ILE A 11 -15.44 14.25 -15.99
C ILE A 11 -14.55 14.84 -14.90
N PRO A 12 -14.12 16.12 -14.95
CA PRO A 12 -13.22 16.67 -13.94
C PRO A 12 -13.77 16.57 -12.50
N PRO A 13 -15.03 16.92 -12.20
CA PRO A 13 -15.58 16.75 -10.85
C PRO A 13 -15.63 15.29 -10.39
N LEU A 14 -15.86 14.35 -11.32
CA LEU A 14 -15.84 12.93 -11.01
C LEU A 14 -14.41 12.48 -10.67
N MET A 15 -13.42 12.92 -11.43
CA MET A 15 -12.01 12.58 -11.18
C MET A 15 -11.53 13.13 -9.84
N GLU A 16 -11.92 14.34 -9.47
CA GLU A 16 -11.63 14.89 -8.14
C GLU A 16 -12.20 14.04 -7.01
N ARG A 17 -13.46 13.64 -7.10
CA ARG A 17 -14.09 12.75 -6.11
C ARG A 17 -13.41 11.37 -6.06
N MET A 18 -12.97 10.85 -7.18
CA MET A 18 -12.23 9.59 -7.23
C MET A 18 -10.86 9.74 -6.57
N ALA A 19 -10.15 10.84 -6.81
CA ALA A 19 -8.87 11.13 -6.14
C ALA A 19 -9.05 11.29 -4.63
N ASP A 20 -10.10 11.97 -4.17
CA ASP A 20 -10.43 12.09 -2.74
C ASP A 20 -10.70 10.72 -2.11
N SER A 21 -11.47 9.87 -2.79
CA SER A 21 -11.76 8.51 -2.32
C SER A 21 -10.51 7.65 -2.24
N LEU A 22 -9.60 7.79 -3.19
CA LEU A 22 -8.32 7.07 -3.20
C LEU A 22 -7.42 7.52 -2.06
N GLU A 23 -7.32 8.81 -1.81
CA GLU A 23 -6.56 9.37 -0.69
C GLU A 23 -7.10 8.90 0.65
N GLN A 24 -8.42 8.94 0.82
CA GLN A 24 -9.07 8.42 2.03
C GLN A 24 -8.82 6.93 2.22
N PHE A 25 -8.91 6.15 1.16
CA PHE A 25 -8.62 4.72 1.19
C PHE A 25 -7.18 4.45 1.66
N VAL A 26 -6.18 5.15 1.10
CA VAL A 26 -4.77 4.99 1.48
C VAL A 26 -4.55 5.39 2.94
N SER A 27 -5.23 6.43 3.43
CA SER A 27 -5.11 6.88 4.82
C SER A 27 -5.68 5.88 5.84
N LEU A 28 -6.66 5.07 5.44
CA LEU A 28 -7.33 4.08 6.27
C LEU A 28 -6.74 2.66 6.14
N ASP A 29 -5.90 2.45 5.16
CA ASP A 29 -5.27 1.15 4.88
C ASP A 29 -4.04 0.90 5.75
N ALA A 30 -3.50 -0.31 5.71
CA ALA A 30 -2.25 -0.64 6.36
C ALA A 30 -1.11 0.26 5.87
N PRO A 31 -0.18 0.69 6.74
CA PRO A 31 0.83 1.70 6.44
C PRO A 31 2.02 1.11 5.68
N PHE A 32 1.80 0.60 4.49
CA PHE A 32 2.86 0.10 3.62
C PHE A 32 3.14 1.07 2.45
N SER A 33 4.40 1.21 2.08
CA SER A 33 4.85 2.05 0.95
C SER A 33 4.19 3.45 0.93
N LEU A 34 4.02 4.06 2.10
CA LEU A 34 3.25 5.30 2.25
C LEU A 34 3.81 6.45 1.42
N ASP A 35 5.13 6.60 1.37
CA ASP A 35 5.78 7.67 0.61
C ASP A 35 5.46 7.55 -0.88
N GLU A 36 5.55 6.35 -1.43
CA GLU A 36 5.25 6.09 -2.84
C GLU A 36 3.76 6.29 -3.13
N ARG A 37 2.88 5.79 -2.27
CA ARG A 37 1.43 5.92 -2.43
C ARG A 37 0.98 7.37 -2.31
N THR A 38 1.50 8.12 -1.34
CA THR A 38 1.23 9.55 -1.17
C THR A 38 1.75 10.36 -2.35
N LYS A 39 2.95 10.07 -2.82
CA LYS A 39 3.52 10.72 -4.01
C LYS A 39 2.65 10.50 -5.25
N ARG A 40 2.12 9.31 -5.43
CA ARG A 40 1.20 8.98 -6.55
C ARG A 40 -0.09 9.79 -6.46
N ILE A 41 -0.70 9.91 -5.29
CA ILE A 41 -1.90 10.72 -5.07
C ILE A 41 -1.62 12.19 -5.39
N ASN A 42 -0.51 12.74 -4.90
CA ASN A 42 -0.13 14.12 -5.18
C ASN A 42 0.10 14.36 -6.68
N GLN A 43 0.66 13.39 -7.39
CA GLN A 43 0.86 13.45 -8.82
C GLN A 43 -0.47 13.43 -9.60
N VAL A 44 -1.42 12.61 -9.18
CA VAL A 44 -2.80 12.62 -9.71
C VAL A 44 -3.45 13.98 -9.50
N ARG A 45 -3.38 14.54 -8.28
CA ARG A 45 -3.95 15.86 -7.98
C ARG A 45 -3.31 16.98 -8.82
N ALA A 46 -2.00 16.94 -9.00
CA ALA A 46 -1.32 17.89 -9.88
C ALA A 46 -1.82 17.80 -11.33
N THR A 47 -2.03 16.59 -11.82
CA THR A 47 -2.60 16.36 -13.17
C THR A 47 -4.04 16.89 -13.27
N LEU A 48 -4.87 16.70 -12.25
CA LEU A 48 -6.25 17.20 -12.23
C LEU A 48 -6.33 18.73 -12.17
N SER A 49 -5.34 19.36 -11.54
CA SER A 49 -5.27 20.81 -11.40
C SER A 49 -4.66 21.54 -12.60
N ASP A 50 -4.06 20.80 -13.54
CA ASP A 50 -3.44 21.39 -14.72
C ASP A 50 -4.47 21.59 -15.85
N PRO A 51 -4.78 22.86 -16.22
CA PRO A 51 -5.75 23.15 -17.28
C PRO A 51 -5.31 22.71 -18.67
N LYS A 52 -4.04 22.36 -18.86
CA LYS A 52 -3.50 21.87 -20.12
C LYS A 52 -3.72 20.37 -20.32
N VAL A 53 -4.06 19.66 -19.27
CA VAL A 53 -4.30 18.22 -19.31
C VAL A 53 -5.73 17.95 -19.80
N THR A 54 -5.86 17.10 -20.79
CA THR A 54 -7.16 16.72 -21.34
C THR A 54 -7.97 15.86 -20.37
N ALA A 55 -9.29 15.90 -20.47
CA ALA A 55 -10.17 15.05 -19.65
C ALA A 55 -9.85 13.55 -19.79
N SER A 56 -9.52 13.09 -20.99
CA SER A 56 -9.13 11.69 -21.23
C SER A 56 -7.83 11.32 -20.52
N GLU A 57 -6.87 12.22 -20.47
CA GLU A 57 -5.62 11.99 -19.73
C GLU A 57 -5.85 12.00 -18.21
N GLN A 58 -6.72 12.86 -17.71
CA GLN A 58 -7.13 12.85 -16.30
C GLN A 58 -7.76 11.51 -15.93
N VAL A 59 -8.67 10.98 -16.73
CA VAL A 59 -9.27 9.66 -16.54
C VAL A 59 -8.20 8.56 -16.53
N ARG A 60 -7.28 8.59 -17.49
CA ARG A 60 -6.20 7.59 -17.58
C ARG A 60 -5.34 7.59 -16.30
N GLN A 61 -4.93 8.76 -15.80
CA GLN A 61 -4.09 8.89 -14.62
C GLN A 61 -4.80 8.39 -13.36
N VAL A 62 -6.07 8.75 -13.18
CA VAL A 62 -6.85 8.29 -12.02
C VAL A 62 -7.05 6.77 -12.05
N LEU A 63 -7.44 6.21 -13.21
CA LEU A 63 -7.63 4.76 -13.34
C LEU A 63 -6.33 3.98 -13.16
N GLU A 64 -5.20 4.51 -13.62
CA GLU A 64 -3.89 3.91 -13.40
C GLU A 64 -3.53 3.88 -11.91
N ALA A 65 -3.77 4.97 -11.18
CA ALA A 65 -3.56 5.00 -9.73
C ALA A 65 -4.42 3.96 -8.99
N TYR A 66 -5.69 3.82 -9.34
CA TYR A 66 -6.57 2.76 -8.81
C TYR A 66 -6.07 1.36 -9.15
N ASN A 67 -5.59 1.16 -10.37
CA ASN A 67 -5.07 -0.13 -10.80
C ASN A 67 -3.81 -0.53 -10.01
N ILE A 68 -2.90 0.41 -9.76
CA ILE A 68 -1.71 0.17 -8.94
C ILE A 68 -2.12 -0.20 -7.51
N GLU A 69 -3.08 0.52 -6.91
CA GLU A 69 -3.60 0.17 -5.59
C GLU A 69 -4.22 -1.23 -5.56
N ARG A 70 -4.92 -1.62 -6.60
CA ARG A 70 -5.47 -2.98 -6.74
C ARG A 70 -4.35 -4.03 -6.81
N GLU A 71 -3.28 -3.76 -7.53
CA GLU A 71 -2.16 -4.70 -7.70
C GLU A 71 -1.42 -4.99 -6.38
N TYR A 72 -1.38 -4.05 -5.43
CA TYR A 72 -0.83 -4.33 -4.10
C TYR A 72 -1.51 -5.52 -3.41
N GLY A 73 -2.80 -5.76 -3.67
CA GLY A 73 -3.53 -6.90 -3.12
C GLY A 73 -3.11 -8.26 -3.67
N ARG A 74 -2.34 -8.29 -4.75
CA ARG A 74 -1.96 -9.50 -5.49
C ARG A 74 -0.47 -9.79 -5.47
N THR A 75 0.33 -8.95 -4.84
CA THR A 75 1.79 -9.04 -4.84
C THR A 75 2.34 -9.28 -3.45
N ILE A 76 3.51 -9.89 -3.41
CA ILE A 76 4.34 -10.02 -2.22
C ILE A 76 5.55 -9.12 -2.42
N GLU A 77 5.88 -8.30 -1.44
CA GLU A 77 6.94 -7.33 -1.52
C GLU A 77 7.71 -7.21 -0.22
N THR A 78 9.00 -6.94 -0.33
CA THR A 78 9.86 -6.61 0.81
C THR A 78 10.63 -5.33 0.53
N TYR A 79 10.77 -4.49 1.54
CA TYR A 79 11.51 -3.23 1.50
C TYR A 79 11.95 -2.83 2.91
N GLU A 80 12.82 -1.83 2.99
CA GLU A 80 13.25 -1.25 4.25
C GLU A 80 12.43 -0.01 4.56
N ASP A 81 12.05 0.13 5.83
CA ASP A 81 11.34 1.31 6.31
C ASP A 81 11.73 1.62 7.75
N SER A 82 11.46 2.84 8.19
CA SER A 82 11.59 3.24 9.58
C SER A 82 10.21 3.24 10.21
N ILE A 83 10.03 2.41 11.22
CA ILE A 83 8.79 2.31 11.98
C ILE A 83 9.02 2.65 13.45
N GLU A 84 7.99 3.08 14.13
CA GLU A 84 8.02 3.35 15.57
C GLU A 84 7.70 2.06 16.33
N LEU A 85 8.65 1.60 17.13
CA LEU A 85 8.51 0.47 18.02
C LEU A 85 8.86 0.93 19.45
N ASP A 86 7.92 0.77 20.36
CA ASP A 86 8.07 1.19 21.78
C ASP A 86 8.47 2.67 21.94
N GLY A 87 8.00 3.55 21.06
CA GLY A 87 8.31 4.98 21.07
C GLY A 87 9.67 5.35 20.46
N GLU A 88 10.36 4.38 19.86
CA GLU A 88 11.64 4.59 19.18
C GLU A 88 11.52 4.28 17.67
N GLY A 89 12.07 5.16 16.85
CA GLY A 89 12.19 4.91 15.41
C GLY A 89 13.26 3.86 15.11
N LYS A 90 12.88 2.72 14.56
CA LYS A 90 13.79 1.65 14.17
C LYS A 90 13.70 1.36 12.68
N VAL A 91 14.84 1.18 12.03
CA VAL A 91 14.90 0.72 10.63
C VAL A 91 14.74 -0.79 10.59
N VAL A 92 13.73 -1.24 9.87
CA VAL A 92 13.34 -2.65 9.78
C VAL A 92 13.18 -3.10 8.34
N ASN A 93 13.18 -4.42 8.15
CA ASN A 93 12.71 -5.02 6.91
C ASN A 93 11.20 -5.23 7.00
N ILE A 94 10.47 -4.76 6.02
CA ILE A 94 9.03 -4.96 5.90
C ILE A 94 8.77 -6.11 4.93
N LEU A 95 7.83 -6.97 5.27
CA LEU A 95 7.25 -7.97 4.38
C LEU A 95 5.76 -7.70 4.25
N ARG A 96 5.30 -7.48 3.04
CA ARG A 96 3.89 -7.32 2.70
C ARG A 96 3.41 -8.50 1.86
N ILE A 97 2.34 -9.12 2.27
CA ILE A 97 1.66 -10.20 1.52
C ILE A 97 0.26 -9.70 1.14
N GLY A 98 0.14 -9.18 -0.07
CA GLY A 98 -1.09 -8.55 -0.53
C GLY A 98 -1.55 -7.46 0.43
N ARG A 99 -2.84 -7.49 0.79
CA ARG A 99 -3.43 -6.69 1.87
C ARG A 99 -3.79 -7.53 3.10
N LEU A 100 -3.34 -8.78 3.13
CA LEU A 100 -3.65 -9.73 4.20
C LEU A 100 -2.72 -9.59 5.38
N ALA A 101 -1.44 -9.37 5.12
CA ALA A 101 -0.42 -9.32 6.16
C ALA A 101 0.65 -8.28 5.85
N LEU A 102 0.97 -7.50 6.87
CA LEU A 102 2.08 -6.57 6.88
C LEU A 102 2.92 -6.87 8.12
N MET A 103 4.18 -7.23 7.91
CA MET A 103 5.07 -7.72 8.94
C MET A 103 6.38 -6.95 8.90
N TYR A 104 7.05 -6.89 10.05
CA TYR A 104 8.41 -6.35 10.15
C TYR A 104 9.37 -7.39 10.74
N GLN A 105 10.64 -7.19 10.45
CA GLN A 105 11.74 -7.87 11.12
C GLN A 105 12.90 -6.90 11.33
N LEU A 106 13.46 -6.90 12.53
CA LEU A 106 14.67 -6.13 12.80
C LEU A 106 15.83 -6.60 11.92
N LYS A 107 16.77 -5.71 11.62
CA LYS A 107 17.93 -6.00 10.76
C LYS A 107 18.79 -7.17 11.27
N ASP A 108 18.90 -7.30 12.59
CA ASP A 108 19.63 -8.38 13.26
C ASP A 108 18.82 -9.67 13.41
N GLN A 109 17.56 -9.67 12.92
CA GLN A 109 16.61 -10.80 12.98
C GLN A 109 16.24 -11.23 14.41
N SER A 110 16.50 -10.39 15.42
CA SER A 110 16.20 -10.69 16.82
C SER A 110 14.71 -10.64 17.13
N GLU A 111 13.97 -9.82 16.41
CA GLU A 111 12.56 -9.56 16.63
C GLU A 111 11.79 -9.51 15.31
N ALA A 112 10.57 -10.00 15.32
CA ALA A 112 9.61 -9.87 14.22
C ALA A 112 8.21 -9.60 14.77
N GLY A 113 7.39 -8.91 14.00
CA GLY A 113 6.03 -8.62 14.40
C GLY A 113 5.14 -8.30 13.21
N ILE A 114 3.91 -7.95 13.53
CA ILE A 114 2.84 -7.67 12.56
C ILE A 114 2.18 -6.32 12.82
N TRP A 115 1.60 -5.76 11.78
CA TRP A 115 0.63 -4.68 11.89
C TRP A 115 -0.75 -5.26 12.26
N ASN A 116 -1.29 -4.85 13.41
CA ASN A 116 -2.57 -5.39 13.92
C ASN A 116 -3.81 -4.58 13.47
N GLY A 117 -3.60 -3.57 12.63
CA GLY A 117 -4.64 -2.64 12.18
C GLY A 117 -4.58 -1.27 12.87
N SER A 118 -3.82 -1.14 13.95
CA SER A 118 -3.60 0.11 14.70
C SER A 118 -2.13 0.34 15.01
N ASP A 119 -1.44 -0.69 15.47
CA ASP A 119 -0.06 -0.63 15.94
C ASP A 119 0.76 -1.82 15.46
N TRP A 120 2.08 -1.68 15.53
CA TRP A 120 3.02 -2.77 15.36
C TRP A 120 3.08 -3.61 16.63
N GLN A 121 2.93 -4.90 16.50
CA GLN A 121 2.94 -5.85 17.61
C GLN A 121 3.97 -6.95 17.36
N GLU A 122 4.86 -7.15 18.34
CA GLU A 122 5.79 -8.29 18.32
C GLU A 122 5.01 -9.61 18.37
N VAL A 123 5.47 -10.60 17.62
CA VAL A 123 4.88 -11.93 17.57
C VAL A 123 5.95 -12.99 17.71
N ASP A 124 5.91 -13.68 18.84
CA ASP A 124 6.82 -14.77 19.13
C ASP A 124 6.63 -15.96 18.17
N GLY A 125 7.73 -16.63 17.84
CA GLY A 125 7.72 -17.83 17.03
C GLY A 125 7.66 -17.60 15.50
N PHE A 126 7.48 -16.36 15.04
CA PHE A 126 7.39 -16.04 13.61
C PHE A 126 8.65 -15.41 13.01
N ARG A 127 9.74 -15.29 13.75
CA ARG A 127 11.01 -14.72 13.22
C ARG A 127 11.52 -15.49 12.02
N ILE A 128 11.50 -16.83 12.07
CA ILE A 128 11.96 -17.67 10.96
C ILE A 128 11.02 -17.58 9.75
N PRO A 129 9.69 -17.77 9.89
CA PRO A 129 8.76 -17.56 8.79
C PRO A 129 8.86 -16.18 8.13
N VAL A 130 8.96 -15.09 8.91
CA VAL A 130 9.09 -13.74 8.35
C VAL A 130 10.41 -13.58 7.59
N ARG A 131 11.54 -14.05 8.16
CA ARG A 131 12.83 -14.06 7.48
C ARG A 131 12.76 -14.80 6.14
N ASP A 132 12.17 -15.98 6.14
CA ASP A 132 12.09 -16.81 4.94
C ASP A 132 11.16 -16.16 3.89
N GLY A 133 10.07 -15.53 4.33
CA GLY A 133 9.20 -14.72 3.48
C GLY A 133 9.93 -13.53 2.84
N ILE A 134 10.74 -12.81 3.60
CA ILE A 134 11.58 -11.71 3.10
C ILE A 134 12.57 -12.26 2.04
N ARG A 135 13.21 -13.38 2.30
CA ARG A 135 14.13 -14.01 1.33
C ARG A 135 13.42 -14.45 0.05
N MET A 136 12.22 -15.02 0.15
CA MET A 136 11.40 -15.37 -1.01
C MET A 136 10.97 -14.15 -1.80
N ALA A 137 10.51 -13.10 -1.12
CA ALA A 137 10.08 -11.84 -1.76
C ALA A 137 11.25 -11.11 -2.44
N SER A 138 12.46 -11.16 -1.87
CA SER A 138 13.68 -10.62 -2.48
C SER A 138 14.32 -11.54 -3.51
N LYS A 139 13.69 -12.67 -3.82
CA LYS A 139 14.18 -13.72 -4.76
C LYS A 139 15.54 -14.32 -4.40
N THR A 140 15.91 -14.27 -3.12
CA THR A 140 17.13 -14.89 -2.60
C THR A 140 16.92 -16.32 -2.08
N ALA A 141 15.66 -16.79 -2.07
CA ALA A 141 15.28 -18.17 -1.75
C ALA A 141 14.20 -18.65 -2.72
N PRO A 142 14.10 -19.99 -2.98
CA PRO A 142 13.01 -20.53 -3.78
C PRO A 142 11.65 -20.31 -3.10
N LEU A 143 10.59 -20.29 -3.91
CA LEU A 143 9.22 -20.21 -3.40
C LEU A 143 8.86 -21.50 -2.65
N ASP A 144 8.30 -21.33 -1.47
CA ASP A 144 7.87 -22.44 -0.61
C ASP A 144 6.61 -22.04 0.16
N LEU A 145 6.04 -22.97 0.91
CA LEU A 145 4.92 -22.70 1.80
C LEU A 145 5.39 -21.84 2.97
N LEU A 146 4.68 -20.75 3.21
CA LEU A 146 4.98 -19.79 4.26
C LEU A 146 3.81 -19.69 5.24
N ALA A 147 4.07 -19.97 6.51
CA ALA A 147 3.12 -19.72 7.58
C ALA A 147 3.30 -18.28 8.08
N VAL A 148 2.26 -17.48 7.96
CA VAL A 148 2.28 -16.07 8.38
C VAL A 148 1.18 -15.80 9.41
N PRO A 149 1.44 -14.95 10.42
CA PRO A 149 0.42 -14.52 11.35
C PRO A 149 -0.54 -13.54 10.64
N VAL A 150 -1.81 -13.86 10.66
CA VAL A 150 -2.86 -12.98 10.13
C VAL A 150 -3.87 -12.69 11.22
N GLN A 151 -4.13 -11.42 11.45
CA GLN A 151 -5.22 -11.04 12.33
C GLN A 151 -6.55 -11.07 11.56
N VAL A 152 -7.42 -12.00 11.94
CA VAL A 152 -8.79 -12.01 11.46
C VAL A 152 -9.59 -11.08 12.37
N LYS A 153 -10.14 -9.99 11.84
CA LYS A 153 -11.15 -9.23 12.56
C LYS A 153 -12.33 -10.17 12.79
N GLY A 154 -12.52 -10.60 14.05
CA GLY A 154 -13.68 -11.38 14.43
C GLY A 154 -14.93 -10.61 14.06
N GLY A 155 -15.74 -11.16 13.16
CA GLY A 155 -17.09 -10.68 12.97
C GLY A 155 -17.89 -11.03 14.23
N GLU A 156 -18.46 -10.02 14.87
CA GLU A 156 -19.64 -10.18 15.71
C GLU A 156 -20.87 -10.35 14.82
#